data_c1a40c5d98555cec2197bb90e21b9fa8
#
_entry.id   c1a40c5d98555cec2197bb90e21b9fa8
#
_cell.length_a   1.000
_cell.length_b   1.000
_cell.length_c   1.000
_cell.angle_alpha   90.00
_cell.angle_beta   90.00
_cell.angle_gamma   90.00
#
_symmetry.space_group_name_H-M   'P 1'
#
loop_
_entity.id
_entity.type
_entity.pdbx_description
1 polymer ?
#
loop_
_entity_poly.entity_id
_entity_poly.type
_entity_poly.pdbx_seq_one_letter_code
_entity_poly.pdbx_strand_id
1 'polypeptide(L)'
;MRLSAWDISLTVNGSALSPVRPFATKLASSAVDGKWSAMNILLLGSGGREHALAWKLAQSPLCDKLWAAPGNPGIAHHAECTALDAGDHEAVVEFVRKNDIGLVVIGPEAPLVDGLADSLRAAGVDTFGPSKQAAQLEGSKGFTKELCRRANIPTARYERCTSLEAAWGALKKFDP
;
A
#
# COMPACT_ATOMS: atom_id res chain seq x y z
N MET A 1 9.87 -21.55 -25.42
CA MET A 1 8.74 -21.95 -24.60
C MET A 1 8.03 -20.67 -24.15
N ARG A 2 6.89 -20.31 -24.74
CA ARG A 2 6.17 -19.06 -24.43
C ARG A 2 5.28 -19.32 -23.25
N LEU A 3 5.49 -18.59 -22.15
CA LEU A 3 4.54 -18.56 -21.02
C LEU A 3 3.36 -17.68 -21.44
N SER A 4 2.21 -18.29 -21.56
CA SER A 4 0.94 -17.62 -21.82
C SER A 4 0.51 -16.80 -20.59
N ALA A 5 0.16 -15.52 -20.82
CA ALA A 5 -0.41 -14.65 -19.82
C ALA A 5 -1.74 -15.25 -19.31
N TRP A 6 -1.90 -15.32 -17.99
CA TRP A 6 -3.15 -15.69 -17.36
C TRP A 6 -4.09 -14.47 -17.39
N ASP A 7 -5.05 -14.50 -18.32
CA ASP A 7 -6.18 -13.55 -18.30
C ASP A 7 -7.16 -13.98 -17.20
N ILE A 8 -7.06 -13.34 -16.04
CA ILE A 8 -8.09 -13.45 -15.01
C ILE A 8 -9.07 -12.30 -15.21
N SER A 9 -10.18 -12.57 -15.88
CA SER A 9 -11.31 -11.63 -15.93
C SER A 9 -12.18 -11.83 -14.68
N LEU A 10 -12.12 -10.89 -13.75
CA LEU A 10 -13.01 -10.82 -12.60
C LEU A 10 -14.21 -9.94 -12.96
N THR A 11 -15.38 -10.52 -13.00
CA THR A 11 -16.66 -9.79 -13.13
C THR A 11 -17.36 -9.75 -11.77
N VAL A 12 -17.70 -8.55 -11.31
CA VAL A 12 -18.55 -8.35 -10.13
C VAL A 12 -19.81 -7.62 -10.62
N ASN A 13 -20.97 -8.21 -10.41
CA ASN A 13 -22.30 -7.67 -10.79
C ASN A 13 -22.46 -7.31 -12.28
N GLY A 14 -21.94 -8.14 -13.19
CA GLY A 14 -22.19 -7.96 -14.63
C GLY A 14 -21.46 -6.78 -15.30
N SER A 15 -20.69 -6.01 -14.56
CA SER A 15 -19.85 -4.95 -15.09
C SER A 15 -18.40 -5.45 -15.18
N ALA A 16 -17.82 -5.41 -16.38
CA ALA A 16 -16.40 -5.69 -16.58
C ALA A 16 -15.60 -4.65 -15.81
N LEU A 17 -14.82 -5.10 -14.83
CA LEU A 17 -13.80 -4.26 -14.21
C LEU A 17 -12.78 -3.91 -15.30
N SER A 18 -12.47 -2.63 -15.45
CA SER A 18 -11.38 -2.19 -16.33
C SER A 18 -10.14 -3.01 -15.99
N PRO A 19 -9.42 -3.55 -16.98
CA PRO A 19 -8.26 -4.38 -16.72
C PRO A 19 -7.28 -3.58 -15.89
N VAL A 20 -7.00 -4.07 -14.68
CA VAL A 20 -5.90 -3.54 -13.86
C VAL A 20 -4.66 -3.75 -14.71
N ARG A 21 -4.10 -2.68 -15.26
CA ARG A 21 -2.84 -2.77 -16.01
C ARG A 21 -1.81 -3.36 -15.07
N PRO A 22 -1.22 -4.52 -15.39
CA PRO A 22 -0.24 -5.11 -14.50
C PRO A 22 0.89 -4.10 -14.28
N PHE A 23 1.29 -3.93 -13.02
CA PHE A 23 2.42 -3.10 -12.59
C PHE A 23 3.68 -3.30 -13.48
N ALA A 24 3.88 -4.54 -13.95
CA ALA A 24 4.91 -4.91 -14.89
C ALA A 24 4.88 -4.15 -16.24
N THR A 25 3.70 -3.65 -16.69
CA THR A 25 3.60 -2.99 -18.00
C THR A 25 4.13 -1.56 -17.97
N LYS A 26 4.04 -0.86 -16.83
CA LYS A 26 4.59 0.50 -16.68
C LYS A 26 6.10 0.46 -16.43
N LEU A 27 6.55 -0.53 -15.66
CA LEU A 27 7.98 -0.81 -15.49
C LEU A 27 8.66 -1.15 -16.86
N ALA A 28 7.95 -1.83 -17.77
CA ALA A 28 8.46 -2.12 -19.10
C ALA A 28 8.56 -0.88 -20.01
N SER A 29 7.79 0.19 -19.75
CA SER A 29 7.84 1.42 -20.56
C SER A 29 8.97 2.37 -20.16
N SER A 30 9.59 2.20 -18.97
CA SER A 30 10.76 2.98 -18.54
C SER A 30 12.10 2.32 -18.90
N ALA A 31 12.07 1.12 -19.46
CA ALA A 31 13.25 0.46 -19.98
C ALA A 31 13.55 0.98 -21.38
N VAL A 32 14.29 2.07 -21.46
CA VAL A 32 15.00 2.43 -22.71
C VAL A 32 16.09 1.37 -22.88
N ASP A 33 16.06 0.62 -23.99
CA ASP A 33 17.01 -0.45 -24.31
C ASP A 33 17.05 -1.68 -23.40
N GLY A 34 15.92 -2.02 -22.73
CA GLY A 34 15.80 -3.23 -21.91
C GLY A 34 16.62 -3.20 -20.61
N LYS A 35 17.16 -2.05 -20.20
CA LYS A 35 17.86 -1.85 -18.93
C LYS A 35 16.99 -1.02 -17.99
N TRP A 36 16.75 -1.56 -16.79
CA TRP A 36 16.17 -0.80 -15.69
C TRP A 36 17.16 0.28 -15.25
N SER A 37 16.75 1.53 -15.18
CA SER A 37 17.57 2.59 -14.58
C SER A 37 17.42 2.59 -13.06
N ALA A 38 18.53 2.87 -12.37
CA ALA A 38 18.49 3.11 -10.93
C ALA A 38 17.63 4.33 -10.62
N MET A 39 16.98 4.32 -9.46
CA MET A 39 16.06 5.37 -9.02
C MET A 39 16.20 5.65 -7.53
N ASN A 40 15.84 6.84 -7.11
CA ASN A 40 15.68 7.17 -5.71
C ASN A 40 14.36 6.58 -5.18
N ILE A 41 14.37 6.06 -3.97
CA ILE A 41 13.21 5.43 -3.34
C ILE A 41 12.91 6.14 -2.02
N LEU A 42 11.63 6.42 -1.75
CA LEU A 42 11.15 6.87 -0.45
C LEU A 42 10.36 5.74 0.22
N LEU A 43 10.81 5.32 1.39
CA LEU A 43 10.11 4.38 2.26
C LEU A 43 9.42 5.15 3.39
N LEU A 44 8.11 5.08 3.47
CA LEU A 44 7.33 5.67 4.56
C LEU A 44 7.10 4.64 5.67
N GLY A 45 7.40 5.03 6.90
CA GLY A 45 7.21 4.24 8.11
C GLY A 45 8.45 4.13 8.99
N SER A 46 8.28 3.49 10.17
CA SER A 46 9.32 3.41 11.21
C SER A 46 9.34 2.09 11.97
N GLY A 47 8.54 1.11 11.57
CA GLY A 47 8.42 -0.18 12.24
C GLY A 47 9.48 -1.20 11.83
N GLY A 48 9.43 -2.39 12.43
CA GLY A 48 10.32 -3.52 12.10
C GLY A 48 10.10 -4.04 10.67
N ARG A 49 8.87 -3.96 10.17
CA ARG A 49 8.51 -4.30 8.78
C ARG A 49 9.22 -3.36 7.81
N GLU A 50 9.18 -2.07 8.07
CA GLU A 50 9.86 -1.05 7.26
C GLU A 50 11.39 -1.17 7.39
N HIS A 51 11.92 -1.58 8.54
CA HIS A 51 13.36 -1.87 8.67
C HIS A 51 13.78 -3.03 7.74
N ALA A 52 13.02 -4.12 7.71
CA ALA A 52 13.30 -5.23 6.79
C ALA A 52 13.20 -4.82 5.31
N LEU A 53 12.22 -3.96 4.96
CA LEU A 53 12.10 -3.38 3.62
C LEU A 53 13.31 -2.49 3.28
N ALA A 54 13.72 -1.61 4.18
CA ALA A 54 14.88 -0.73 3.99
C ALA A 54 16.16 -1.54 3.74
N TRP A 55 16.41 -2.56 4.59
CA TRP A 55 17.53 -3.47 4.41
C TRP A 55 17.53 -4.15 3.05
N LYS A 56 16.36 -4.58 2.57
CA LYS A 56 16.27 -5.28 1.28
C LYS A 56 16.34 -4.33 0.10
N LEU A 57 15.69 -3.16 0.16
CA LEU A 57 15.72 -2.15 -0.90
C LEU A 57 17.14 -1.62 -1.13
N ALA A 58 17.89 -1.36 -0.05
CA ALA A 58 19.28 -0.88 -0.14
C ALA A 58 20.25 -1.86 -0.83
N GLN A 59 19.89 -3.15 -0.92
CA GLN A 59 20.69 -4.15 -1.66
C GLN A 59 20.37 -4.21 -3.16
N SER A 60 19.33 -3.51 -3.60
CA SER A 60 18.94 -3.53 -5.01
C SER A 60 19.89 -2.69 -5.86
N PRO A 61 20.43 -3.21 -6.99
CA PRO A 61 21.20 -2.41 -7.92
C PRO A 61 20.38 -1.33 -8.63
N LEU A 62 19.05 -1.33 -8.44
CA LEU A 62 18.12 -0.33 -8.96
C LEU A 62 17.79 0.75 -7.92
N CYS A 63 18.31 0.66 -6.70
CA CYS A 63 18.17 1.68 -5.68
C CYS A 63 19.42 2.57 -5.69
N ASP A 64 19.28 3.77 -6.20
CA ASP A 64 20.39 4.75 -6.21
C ASP A 64 20.52 5.39 -4.83
N LYS A 65 19.42 5.94 -4.32
CA LYS A 65 19.34 6.48 -2.97
C LYS A 65 18.05 6.06 -2.28
N LEU A 66 18.16 5.63 -1.03
CA LEU A 66 17.01 5.28 -0.19
C LEU A 66 16.78 6.34 0.88
N TRP A 67 15.60 6.92 0.89
CA TRP A 67 15.08 7.78 1.93
C TRP A 67 14.09 7.02 2.80
N ALA A 68 14.00 7.36 4.09
CA ALA A 68 12.98 6.82 4.98
C ALA A 68 12.34 7.92 5.83
N ALA A 69 11.04 7.90 6.00
CA ALA A 69 10.32 8.90 6.78
C ALA A 69 9.22 8.27 7.66
N PRO A 70 9.25 8.51 8.97
CA PRO A 70 10.33 9.15 9.70
C PRO A 70 11.57 8.25 9.88
N GLY A 71 11.45 6.93 9.62
CA GLY A 71 12.49 5.96 9.87
C GLY A 71 12.68 5.65 11.38
N ASN A 72 13.75 4.92 11.69
CA ASN A 72 14.20 4.60 13.04
C ASN A 72 15.72 4.36 13.04
N PRO A 73 16.38 4.19 14.21
CA PRO A 73 17.84 3.97 14.26
C PRO A 73 18.32 2.74 13.45
N GLY A 74 17.54 1.67 13.36
CA GLY A 74 17.87 0.50 12.54
C GLY A 74 17.76 0.80 11.04
N ILE A 75 16.73 1.52 10.61
CA ILE A 75 16.54 1.97 9.23
C ILE A 75 17.66 2.93 8.81
N ALA A 76 18.15 3.78 9.72
CA ALA A 76 19.23 4.72 9.46
C ALA A 76 20.57 4.08 9.06
N HIS A 77 20.75 2.78 9.27
CA HIS A 77 21.90 2.03 8.74
C HIS A 77 21.78 1.74 7.24
N HIS A 78 20.60 1.91 6.65
CA HIS A 78 20.31 1.52 5.26
C HIS A 78 19.74 2.67 4.42
N ALA A 79 19.19 3.71 5.06
CA ALA A 79 18.49 4.82 4.42
C ALA A 79 18.81 6.15 5.10
N GLU A 80 18.69 7.25 4.36
CA GLU A 80 18.71 8.59 4.94
C GLU A 80 17.33 8.88 5.57
N CYS A 81 17.29 8.97 6.90
CA CYS A 81 16.05 9.26 7.61
C CYS A 81 15.74 10.77 7.58
N THR A 82 14.47 11.10 7.35
CA THR A 82 13.99 12.48 7.30
C THR A 82 12.67 12.66 8.05
N ALA A 83 12.48 13.82 8.65
CA ALA A 83 11.21 14.19 9.26
C ALA A 83 10.23 14.61 8.17
N LEU A 84 9.30 13.73 7.83
CA LEU A 84 8.22 13.97 6.88
C LEU A 84 6.96 13.32 7.42
N ASP A 85 5.87 14.07 7.50
CA ASP A 85 4.56 13.55 7.92
C ASP A 85 3.86 12.90 6.72
N ALA A 86 3.62 11.60 6.78
CA ALA A 86 2.88 10.88 5.76
C ALA A 86 1.37 11.25 5.69
N GLY A 87 0.84 11.96 6.70
CA GLY A 87 -0.51 12.52 6.69
C GLY A 87 -0.61 13.82 5.88
N ASP A 88 0.50 14.52 5.66
CA ASP A 88 0.55 15.70 4.79
C ASP A 88 0.91 15.27 3.36
N HIS A 89 -0.12 14.99 2.57
CA HIS A 89 0.05 14.47 1.20
C HIS A 89 0.77 15.47 0.28
N GLU A 90 0.57 16.77 0.49
CA GLU A 90 1.21 17.82 -0.33
C GLU A 90 2.71 17.87 -0.03
N ALA A 91 3.09 17.86 1.25
CA ALA A 91 4.48 17.79 1.67
C ALA A 91 5.20 16.54 1.14
N VAL A 92 4.52 15.38 1.12
CA VAL A 92 5.09 14.16 0.55
C VAL A 92 5.32 14.30 -0.94
N VAL A 93 4.35 14.84 -1.69
CA VAL A 93 4.48 15.08 -3.15
C VAL A 93 5.60 16.07 -3.45
N GLU A 94 5.71 17.12 -2.66
CA GLU A 94 6.81 18.12 -2.80
C GLU A 94 8.17 17.48 -2.54
N PHE A 95 8.29 16.68 -1.47
CA PHE A 95 9.51 15.94 -1.15
C PHE A 95 9.93 15.01 -2.29
N VAL A 96 8.96 14.27 -2.85
CA VAL A 96 9.19 13.35 -3.99
C VAL A 96 9.76 14.12 -5.19
N ARG A 97 9.18 15.25 -5.55
CA ARG A 97 9.64 16.08 -6.67
C ARG A 97 11.04 16.67 -6.42
N LYS A 98 11.26 17.21 -5.21
CA LYS A 98 12.53 17.85 -4.83
C LYS A 98 13.71 16.88 -4.85
N ASN A 99 13.48 15.61 -4.50
CA ASN A 99 14.53 14.60 -4.36
C ASN A 99 14.55 13.59 -5.53
N ASP A 100 13.83 13.87 -6.61
CA ASP A 100 13.73 13.00 -7.80
C ASP A 100 13.41 11.54 -7.43
N ILE A 101 12.41 11.35 -6.57
CA ILE A 101 11.99 10.01 -6.11
C ILE A 101 11.21 9.32 -7.22
N GLY A 102 11.70 8.18 -7.69
CA GLY A 102 11.06 7.36 -8.72
C GLY A 102 10.02 6.38 -8.16
N LEU A 103 10.14 5.98 -6.88
CA LEU A 103 9.23 5.05 -6.25
C LEU A 103 8.97 5.43 -4.79
N VAL A 104 7.70 5.46 -4.39
CA VAL A 104 7.30 5.56 -2.97
C VAL A 104 6.77 4.23 -2.47
N VAL A 105 7.31 3.73 -1.36
CA VAL A 105 6.87 2.51 -0.68
C VAL A 105 6.20 2.91 0.63
N ILE A 106 4.90 2.61 0.78
CA ILE A 106 4.12 2.97 1.97
C ILE A 106 3.97 1.73 2.85
N GLY A 107 4.64 1.72 4.02
CA GLY A 107 4.62 0.61 4.95
C GLY A 107 3.39 0.58 5.87
N PRO A 108 3.04 1.70 6.56
CA PRO A 108 1.93 1.72 7.51
C PRO A 108 0.57 1.81 6.82
N GLU A 109 -0.45 1.25 7.47
CA GLU A 109 -1.83 1.24 6.97
C GLU A 109 -2.53 2.60 7.05
N ALA A 110 -2.21 3.43 8.04
CA ALA A 110 -2.91 4.69 8.29
C ALA A 110 -2.83 5.67 7.09
N PRO A 111 -1.67 5.98 6.49
CA PRO A 111 -1.58 6.81 5.30
C PRO A 111 -2.29 6.18 4.08
N LEU A 112 -2.34 4.85 3.99
CA LEU A 112 -3.03 4.15 2.91
C LEU A 112 -4.55 4.31 3.03
N VAL A 113 -5.09 4.16 4.24
CA VAL A 113 -6.52 4.39 4.55
C VAL A 113 -6.91 5.85 4.34
N ASP A 114 -5.99 6.78 4.60
CA ASP A 114 -6.21 8.20 4.33
C ASP A 114 -6.17 8.53 2.83
N GLY A 115 -5.47 7.74 2.01
CA GLY A 115 -5.47 7.85 0.55
C GLY A 115 -4.18 8.42 -0.04
N LEU A 116 -3.09 8.43 0.70
CA LEU A 116 -1.79 8.93 0.22
C LEU A 116 -1.35 8.25 -1.08
N ALA A 117 -1.58 6.93 -1.21
CA ALA A 117 -1.23 6.22 -2.45
C ALA A 117 -1.99 6.73 -3.68
N ASP A 118 -3.24 7.14 -3.50
CA ASP A 118 -4.06 7.70 -4.59
C ASP A 118 -3.59 9.12 -4.93
N SER A 119 -3.24 9.94 -3.93
CA SER A 119 -2.68 11.30 -4.12
C SER A 119 -1.35 11.26 -4.88
N LEU A 120 -0.45 10.35 -4.51
CA LEU A 120 0.83 10.17 -5.20
C LEU A 120 0.66 9.73 -6.66
N ARG A 121 -0.23 8.76 -6.91
CA ARG A 121 -0.53 8.32 -8.28
C ARG A 121 -1.16 9.41 -9.12
N ALA A 122 -2.05 10.22 -8.55
CA ALA A 122 -2.63 11.39 -9.21
C ALA A 122 -1.55 12.43 -9.57
N ALA A 123 -0.50 12.55 -8.75
CA ALA A 123 0.66 13.38 -9.02
C ALA A 123 1.68 12.74 -10.01
N GLY A 124 1.39 11.55 -10.54
CA GLY A 124 2.23 10.83 -11.50
C GLY A 124 3.38 10.03 -10.87
N VAL A 125 3.38 9.83 -9.55
CA VAL A 125 4.44 9.13 -8.81
C VAL A 125 4.14 7.63 -8.75
N ASP A 126 5.12 6.80 -9.08
CA ASP A 126 5.00 5.36 -8.91
C ASP A 126 4.97 5.02 -7.40
N THR A 127 3.96 4.24 -6.99
CA THR A 127 3.68 4.02 -5.58
C THR A 127 3.36 2.55 -5.31
N PHE A 128 4.08 1.95 -4.38
CA PHE A 128 3.77 0.64 -3.81
C PHE A 128 2.88 0.81 -2.59
N GLY A 129 1.65 0.37 -2.71
CA GLY A 129 0.61 0.44 -1.67
C GLY A 129 -0.78 0.32 -2.30
N PRO A 130 -1.80 -0.19 -1.58
CA PRO A 130 -3.18 -0.25 -2.06
C PRO A 130 -3.80 1.14 -2.19
N SER A 131 -4.88 1.25 -2.96
CA SER A 131 -5.72 2.45 -2.98
C SER A 131 -6.43 2.65 -1.64
N LYS A 132 -6.94 3.86 -1.37
CA LYS A 132 -7.77 4.16 -0.19
C LYS A 132 -8.90 3.15 0.00
N GLN A 133 -9.58 2.80 -1.09
CA GLN A 133 -10.67 1.84 -1.05
C GLN A 133 -10.19 0.42 -0.69
N ALA A 134 -9.10 -0.04 -1.28
CA ALA A 134 -8.54 -1.35 -0.99
C ALA A 134 -7.93 -1.43 0.42
N ALA A 135 -7.34 -0.35 0.91
CA ALA A 135 -6.79 -0.26 2.27
C ALA A 135 -7.85 -0.43 3.37
N GLN A 136 -9.15 -0.20 3.06
CA GLN A 136 -10.24 -0.46 3.99
C GLN A 136 -10.33 -1.94 4.42
N LEU A 137 -9.80 -2.87 3.62
CA LEU A 137 -9.76 -4.28 3.97
C LEU A 137 -8.93 -4.53 5.24
N GLU A 138 -7.90 -3.75 5.48
CA GLU A 138 -7.08 -3.82 6.70
C GLU A 138 -7.54 -2.78 7.73
N GLY A 139 -7.82 -1.57 7.30
CA GLY A 139 -8.16 -0.45 8.17
C GLY A 139 -9.53 -0.54 8.82
N SER A 140 -10.46 -1.34 8.29
CA SER A 140 -11.82 -1.47 8.82
C SER A 140 -12.29 -2.91 8.91
N LYS A 141 -12.22 -3.50 10.11
CA LYS A 141 -12.74 -4.85 10.37
C LYS A 141 -14.22 -4.98 9.97
N GLY A 142 -15.03 -3.95 10.23
CA GLY A 142 -16.44 -3.93 9.85
C GLY A 142 -16.65 -3.99 8.34
N PHE A 143 -15.85 -3.25 7.57
CA PHE A 143 -15.87 -3.28 6.10
C PHE A 143 -15.50 -4.67 5.58
N THR A 144 -14.41 -5.25 6.08
CA THR A 144 -13.94 -6.58 5.67
C THR A 144 -14.96 -7.67 5.98
N LYS A 145 -15.55 -7.63 7.18
CA LYS A 145 -16.59 -8.58 7.58
C LYS A 145 -17.82 -8.50 6.68
N GLU A 146 -18.27 -7.28 6.35
CA GLU A 146 -19.39 -7.06 5.44
C GLU A 146 -19.08 -7.55 4.02
N LEU A 147 -17.85 -7.34 3.54
CA LEU A 147 -17.42 -7.88 2.26
C LEU A 147 -17.42 -9.41 2.26
N CYS A 148 -16.88 -10.05 3.30
CA CYS A 148 -16.91 -11.50 3.46
C CYS A 148 -18.35 -12.04 3.44
N ARG A 149 -19.28 -11.38 4.13
CA ARG A 149 -20.71 -11.75 4.14
C ARG A 149 -21.31 -11.69 2.75
N ARG A 150 -21.06 -10.60 2.00
CA ARG A 150 -21.60 -10.43 0.63
C ARG A 150 -21.01 -11.41 -0.38
N ALA A 151 -19.73 -11.76 -0.22
CA ALA A 151 -19.01 -12.64 -1.11
C ALA A 151 -19.04 -14.11 -0.67
N ASN A 152 -19.78 -14.47 0.39
CA ASN A 152 -19.83 -15.81 0.99
C ASN A 152 -18.42 -16.36 1.37
N ILE A 153 -17.52 -15.49 1.81
CA ILE A 153 -16.19 -15.88 2.29
C ILE A 153 -16.29 -16.30 3.75
N PRO A 154 -15.86 -17.53 4.12
CA PRO A 154 -15.86 -17.99 5.49
C PRO A 154 -15.03 -17.06 6.39
N THR A 155 -15.61 -16.63 7.52
CA THR A 155 -14.95 -15.79 8.50
C THR A 155 -15.57 -16.01 9.88
N ALA A 156 -14.86 -15.66 10.96
CA ALA A 156 -15.39 -15.72 12.31
C ALA A 156 -16.66 -14.87 12.44
N ARG A 157 -17.59 -15.32 13.27
CA ARG A 157 -18.80 -14.57 13.63
C ARG A 157 -18.44 -13.17 14.12
N TYR A 158 -19.26 -12.21 13.82
CA TYR A 158 -19.08 -10.82 14.26
C TYR A 158 -20.43 -10.13 14.48
N GLU A 159 -20.40 -9.09 15.30
CA GLU A 159 -21.50 -8.14 15.45
C GLU A 159 -20.91 -6.72 15.46
N ARG A 160 -21.51 -5.82 14.70
CA ARG A 160 -21.09 -4.41 14.69
C ARG A 160 -21.98 -3.62 15.63
N CYS A 161 -21.40 -3.12 16.71
CA CYS A 161 -22.12 -2.34 17.73
C CYS A 161 -21.72 -0.88 17.66
N THR A 162 -22.70 0.02 17.75
CA THR A 162 -22.50 1.48 17.77
C THR A 162 -22.82 2.11 19.13
N SER A 163 -23.26 1.29 20.09
CA SER A 163 -23.52 1.71 21.47
C SER A 163 -23.12 0.62 22.46
N LEU A 164 -22.92 1.00 23.72
CA LEU A 164 -22.61 0.07 24.80
C LEU A 164 -23.75 -0.93 25.01
N GLU A 165 -24.99 -0.47 24.93
CA GLU A 165 -26.17 -1.31 25.07
C GLU A 165 -26.24 -2.39 23.97
N ALA A 166 -26.00 -1.99 22.71
CA ALA A 166 -25.92 -2.93 21.61
C ALA A 166 -24.79 -3.95 21.82
N ALA A 167 -23.63 -3.52 22.32
CA ALA A 167 -22.51 -4.40 22.64
C ALA A 167 -22.86 -5.44 23.71
N TRP A 168 -23.53 -5.04 24.78
CA TRP A 168 -24.03 -5.96 25.83
C TRP A 168 -25.04 -6.97 25.28
N GLY A 169 -25.95 -6.51 24.40
CA GLY A 169 -26.90 -7.40 23.71
C GLY A 169 -26.19 -8.40 22.78
N ALA A 170 -25.15 -7.95 22.09
CA ALA A 170 -24.36 -8.80 21.21
C ALA A 170 -23.54 -9.86 21.96
N LEU A 171 -22.95 -9.51 23.10
CA LEU A 171 -22.17 -10.46 23.93
C LEU A 171 -22.95 -11.73 24.26
N LYS A 172 -24.24 -11.62 24.53
CA LYS A 172 -25.11 -12.79 24.80
C LYS A 172 -25.21 -13.76 23.62
N LYS A 173 -24.93 -13.32 22.39
CA LYS A 173 -24.93 -14.15 21.17
C LYS A 173 -23.60 -14.90 20.97
N PHE A 174 -22.56 -14.50 21.71
CA PHE A 174 -21.20 -15.03 21.61
C PHE A 174 -20.81 -15.85 22.83
N ASP A 175 -21.80 -16.32 23.59
CA ASP A 175 -21.58 -17.20 24.73
C ASP A 175 -20.79 -18.44 24.26
N PRO A 176 -19.67 -18.80 24.95
CA PRO A 176 -18.76 -19.89 24.58
C PRO A 176 -19.39 -21.27 24.70
#